data_dffbe81d37a45164112ef357f8c20acb
#
_entry.id   dffbe81d37a45164112ef357f8c20acb
#
_cell.length_a   1.000
_cell.length_b   1.000
_cell.length_c   1.000
_cell.angle_alpha   90.00
_cell.angle_beta   90.00
_cell.angle_gamma   90.00
#
_symmetry.space_group_name_H-M   'P 1'
#
loop_
_entity.id
_entity.type
_entity.pdbx_description
1 polymer ?
#
loop_
_entity_poly.entity_id
_entity_poly.type
_entity_poly.pdbx_seq_one_letter_code
_entity_poly.pdbx_strand_id
1 'polypeptide(L)'
;MWTDSLAVAGFVAAMGIVLTVLLQLLSALLERSGPIRLRHWAEEAEGQILQLYERPTRFEAFRYVLGWAAKLAPIGLLFAFWPLMGKWFTQPIGWAIGSVALIVAGTELLSRVLVGRDPESALRRFTGLYQAVLIVAQPFLFVLEPMFPTSIVERQDDEDQVTEDEIEAFISVGTQEGILEPGEEDLIFRVIDFGDSLVKSVVTPRIDMVCASVDTDLDELAELFLSSKHSRIPVYRESVDQILGVLHIRDLLRGLREESSPSILDLILEPYFVPETKPLDELLKEFQAQRQQLAIVVDESGGTAGMVTVEDLLEEIVGEIEDEH
;
A
#
# COMPACT_ATOMS: atom_id res chain seq x y z
N MET A 1 -8.62 61.04 -20.52
CA MET A 1 -9.92 60.36 -20.17
C MET A 1 -10.10 59.02 -20.92
N TRP A 2 -9.80 58.90 -22.23
CA TRP A 2 -9.90 57.60 -22.97
C TRP A 2 -8.72 56.64 -22.74
N THR A 3 -7.52 57.18 -22.53
CA THR A 3 -6.31 56.39 -22.21
C THR A 3 -6.40 55.72 -20.86
N ASP A 4 -6.98 56.40 -19.86
CA ASP A 4 -7.12 55.87 -18.51
C ASP A 4 -8.15 54.74 -18.45
N SER A 5 -9.22 54.80 -19.25
CA SER A 5 -10.24 53.73 -19.32
C SER A 5 -9.68 52.46 -19.99
N LEU A 6 -8.80 52.57 -20.98
CA LEU A 6 -8.13 51.46 -21.62
C LEU A 6 -7.11 50.77 -20.72
N ALA A 7 -6.34 51.57 -19.96
CA ALA A 7 -5.39 51.07 -18.98
C ALA A 7 -6.09 50.28 -17.86
N VAL A 8 -7.20 50.84 -17.33
CA VAL A 8 -8.00 50.14 -16.31
C VAL A 8 -8.61 48.87 -16.85
N ALA A 9 -9.16 48.87 -18.07
CA ALA A 9 -9.71 47.67 -18.68
C ALA A 9 -8.63 46.60 -18.90
N GLY A 10 -7.44 47.02 -19.34
CA GLY A 10 -6.30 46.08 -19.53
C GLY A 10 -5.83 45.48 -18.19
N PHE A 11 -5.81 46.26 -17.12
CA PHE A 11 -5.47 45.77 -15.78
C PHE A 11 -6.51 44.78 -15.24
N VAL A 12 -7.79 45.07 -15.38
CA VAL A 12 -8.90 44.17 -14.98
C VAL A 12 -8.84 42.86 -15.78
N ALA A 13 -8.52 42.93 -17.09
CA ALA A 13 -8.34 41.74 -17.91
C ALA A 13 -7.19 40.87 -17.43
N ALA A 14 -6.03 41.47 -17.21
CA ALA A 14 -4.85 40.74 -16.74
C ALA A 14 -5.12 40.08 -15.39
N MET A 15 -5.74 40.79 -14.46
CA MET A 15 -6.10 40.24 -13.15
C MET A 15 -7.12 39.09 -13.26
N GLY A 16 -8.12 39.24 -14.15
CA GLY A 16 -9.10 38.17 -14.38
C GLY A 16 -8.49 36.93 -15.02
N ILE A 17 -7.53 37.08 -15.94
CA ILE A 17 -6.78 35.95 -16.52
C ILE A 17 -5.97 35.24 -15.43
N VAL A 18 -5.23 35.99 -14.61
CA VAL A 18 -4.45 35.41 -13.50
C VAL A 18 -5.33 34.64 -12.54
N LEU A 19 -6.50 35.21 -12.14
CA LEU A 19 -7.45 34.53 -11.28
C LEU A 19 -7.99 33.25 -11.90
N THR A 20 -8.33 33.28 -13.19
CA THR A 20 -8.80 32.08 -13.93
C THR A 20 -7.75 30.97 -13.95
N VAL A 21 -6.49 31.33 -14.30
CA VAL A 21 -5.37 30.38 -14.29
C VAL A 21 -5.17 29.78 -12.91
N LEU A 22 -5.26 30.62 -11.87
CA LEU A 22 -5.08 30.19 -10.49
C LEU A 22 -6.17 29.20 -10.04
N LEU A 23 -7.44 29.52 -10.28
CA LEU A 23 -8.55 28.63 -9.92
C LEU A 23 -8.47 27.28 -10.64
N GLN A 24 -8.08 27.28 -11.92
CA GLN A 24 -7.91 26.05 -12.68
C GLN A 24 -6.72 25.22 -12.17
N LEU A 25 -5.61 25.87 -11.81
CA LEU A 25 -4.46 25.20 -11.22
C LEU A 25 -4.83 24.55 -9.87
N LEU A 26 -5.53 25.30 -9.00
CA LEU A 26 -5.96 24.76 -7.70
C LEU A 26 -6.93 23.58 -7.84
N SER A 27 -7.90 23.67 -8.77
CA SER A 27 -8.82 22.56 -9.06
C SER A 27 -8.07 21.33 -9.57
N ALA A 28 -7.16 21.52 -10.53
CA ALA A 28 -6.38 20.43 -11.12
C ALA A 28 -5.44 19.75 -10.09
N LEU A 29 -4.89 20.51 -9.15
CA LEU A 29 -4.07 19.97 -8.08
C LEU A 29 -4.88 19.05 -7.16
N LEU A 30 -6.09 19.46 -6.74
CA LEU A 30 -6.96 18.61 -5.92
C LEU A 30 -7.47 17.37 -6.67
N GLU A 31 -7.80 17.51 -7.96
CA GLU A 31 -8.31 16.40 -8.77
C GLU A 31 -7.24 15.32 -9.06
N ARG A 32 -5.98 15.73 -9.15
CA ARG A 32 -4.85 14.84 -9.49
C ARG A 32 -4.07 14.34 -8.30
N SER A 33 -4.28 14.93 -7.13
CA SER A 33 -3.70 14.42 -5.90
C SER A 33 -4.56 13.29 -5.37
N GLY A 34 -3.96 12.12 -5.19
CA GLY A 34 -4.65 10.98 -4.64
C GLY A 34 -5.01 11.16 -3.16
N PRO A 35 -5.86 10.31 -2.61
CA PRO A 35 -6.41 10.44 -1.26
C PRO A 35 -5.30 10.43 -0.19
N ILE A 36 -4.27 9.63 -0.34
CA ILE A 36 -3.16 9.53 0.63
C ILE A 36 -2.39 10.86 0.71
N ARG A 37 -2.06 11.46 -0.44
CA ARG A 37 -1.34 12.74 -0.48
C ARG A 37 -2.20 13.90 0.00
N LEU A 38 -3.50 13.87 -0.29
CA LEU A 38 -4.45 14.87 0.21
C LEU A 38 -4.57 14.81 1.73
N ARG A 39 -4.60 13.62 2.32
CA ARG A 39 -4.61 13.42 3.76
C ARG A 39 -3.35 14.00 4.40
N HIS A 40 -2.18 13.62 3.90
CA HIS A 40 -0.91 14.11 4.43
C HIS A 40 -0.79 15.64 4.34
N TRP A 41 -1.18 16.21 3.19
CA TRP A 41 -1.26 17.67 3.04
C TRP A 41 -2.23 18.34 4.02
N ALA A 42 -3.40 17.75 4.27
CA ALA A 42 -4.39 18.30 5.20
C ALA A 42 -3.89 18.27 6.64
N GLU A 43 -3.24 17.17 7.05
CA GLU A 43 -2.60 17.02 8.36
C GLU A 43 -1.50 18.07 8.60
N GLU A 44 -0.63 18.30 7.60
CA GLU A 44 0.42 19.34 7.68
C GLU A 44 -0.10 20.78 7.63
N ALA A 45 -1.19 21.01 6.87
CA ALA A 45 -1.76 22.34 6.73
C ALA A 45 -2.47 22.82 8.00
N GLU A 46 -2.83 21.87 8.87
CA GLU A 46 -3.59 22.10 10.12
C GLU A 46 -4.85 23.02 9.97
N GLY A 47 -5.52 23.33 11.04
CA GLY A 47 -6.58 24.35 11.10
C GLY A 47 -7.77 24.08 10.18
N GLN A 48 -8.15 25.05 9.32
CA GLN A 48 -9.37 24.99 8.51
C GLN A 48 -9.33 23.94 7.39
N ILE A 49 -8.16 23.61 6.88
CA ILE A 49 -8.01 22.62 5.81
C ILE A 49 -8.17 21.21 6.39
N LEU A 50 -7.58 20.94 7.56
CA LEU A 50 -7.76 19.69 8.28
C LEU A 50 -9.24 19.48 8.61
N GLN A 51 -9.90 20.46 9.21
CA GLN A 51 -11.34 20.41 9.52
C GLN A 51 -12.23 20.23 8.27
N LEU A 52 -11.79 20.74 7.12
CA LEU A 52 -12.47 20.53 5.85
C LEU A 52 -12.31 19.08 5.38
N TYR A 53 -11.11 18.53 5.49
CA TYR A 53 -10.79 17.18 5.05
C TYR A 53 -11.46 16.12 5.96
N GLU A 54 -11.49 16.34 7.28
CA GLU A 54 -12.18 15.47 8.25
C GLU A 54 -13.71 15.39 8.05
N ARG A 55 -14.27 16.24 7.18
CA ARG A 55 -15.69 16.21 6.80
C ARG A 55 -15.82 15.88 5.32
N PRO A 56 -15.89 14.60 4.93
CA PRO A 56 -15.86 14.16 3.53
C PRO A 56 -16.92 14.83 2.66
N THR A 57 -18.16 14.96 3.16
CA THR A 57 -19.25 15.66 2.43
C THR A 57 -18.90 17.10 2.12
N ARG A 58 -18.28 17.79 3.07
CA ARG A 58 -17.86 19.19 2.93
C ARG A 58 -16.66 19.34 2.02
N PHE A 59 -15.72 18.38 2.08
CA PHE A 59 -14.55 18.35 1.19
C PHE A 59 -14.98 18.12 -0.26
N GLU A 60 -15.88 17.18 -0.53
CA GLU A 60 -16.43 16.95 -1.86
C GLU A 60 -17.22 18.17 -2.37
N ALA A 61 -18.04 18.79 -1.52
CA ALA A 61 -18.71 20.04 -1.88
C ALA A 61 -17.70 21.15 -2.24
N PHE A 62 -16.59 21.25 -1.51
CA PHE A 62 -15.52 22.21 -1.81
C PHE A 62 -14.85 21.93 -3.16
N ARG A 63 -14.49 20.67 -3.44
CA ARG A 63 -13.94 20.26 -4.74
C ARG A 63 -14.90 20.63 -5.88
N TYR A 64 -16.19 20.36 -5.69
CA TYR A 64 -17.23 20.68 -6.66
C TYR A 64 -17.32 22.19 -6.91
N VAL A 65 -17.41 23.01 -5.86
CA VAL A 65 -17.47 24.48 -5.96
C VAL A 65 -16.23 25.02 -6.67
N LEU A 66 -15.04 24.58 -6.29
CA LEU A 66 -13.79 25.00 -6.90
C LEU A 66 -13.72 24.61 -8.37
N GLY A 67 -14.11 23.37 -8.73
CA GLY A 67 -14.16 22.89 -10.10
C GLY A 67 -15.12 23.71 -10.98
N TRP A 68 -16.31 24.02 -10.49
CA TRP A 68 -17.23 24.90 -11.20
C TRP A 68 -16.73 26.35 -11.29
N ALA A 69 -16.17 26.91 -10.24
CA ALA A 69 -15.55 28.23 -10.26
C ALA A 69 -14.44 28.32 -11.32
N ALA A 70 -13.58 27.30 -11.41
CA ALA A 70 -12.53 27.20 -12.40
C ALA A 70 -13.07 27.17 -13.84
N LYS A 71 -14.16 26.44 -14.09
CA LYS A 71 -14.80 26.30 -15.42
C LYS A 71 -15.59 27.54 -15.81
N LEU A 72 -16.23 28.23 -14.87
CA LEU A 72 -17.03 29.42 -15.12
C LEU A 72 -16.22 30.73 -15.18
N ALA A 73 -15.04 30.78 -14.54
CA ALA A 73 -14.20 31.98 -14.54
C ALA A 73 -13.84 32.50 -15.94
N PRO A 74 -13.40 31.68 -16.92
CA PRO A 74 -13.11 32.15 -18.28
C PRO A 74 -14.35 32.67 -18.99
N ILE A 75 -15.53 32.08 -18.73
CA ILE A 75 -16.81 32.54 -19.31
C ILE A 75 -17.21 33.90 -18.72
N GLY A 76 -17.07 34.06 -17.40
CA GLY A 76 -17.30 35.36 -16.74
C GLY A 76 -16.39 36.46 -17.29
N LEU A 77 -15.14 36.13 -17.56
CA LEU A 77 -14.16 37.04 -18.13
C LEU A 77 -14.57 37.48 -19.54
N LEU A 78 -15.11 36.59 -20.35
CA LEU A 78 -15.66 36.93 -21.67
C LEU A 78 -16.81 37.93 -21.57
N PHE A 79 -17.77 37.70 -20.68
CA PHE A 79 -18.88 38.61 -20.51
C PHE A 79 -18.42 40.00 -20.04
N ALA A 80 -17.43 40.08 -19.17
CA ALA A 80 -16.85 41.35 -18.73
C ALA A 80 -16.18 42.14 -19.88
N PHE A 81 -15.57 41.45 -20.85
CA PHE A 81 -14.88 42.04 -21.99
C PHE A 81 -15.72 42.17 -23.25
N TRP A 82 -16.93 41.63 -23.28
CA TRP A 82 -17.84 41.69 -24.44
C TRP A 82 -18.01 43.08 -25.02
N PRO A 83 -18.26 44.14 -24.21
CA PRO A 83 -18.45 45.53 -24.74
C PRO A 83 -17.20 46.09 -25.41
N LEU A 84 -16.01 45.64 -25.02
CA LEU A 84 -14.74 46.08 -25.62
C LEU A 84 -14.45 45.32 -26.94
N MET A 85 -14.76 44.04 -26.99
CA MET A 85 -14.56 43.20 -28.16
C MET A 85 -15.39 43.66 -29.36
N GLY A 86 -16.65 44.06 -29.15
CA GLY A 86 -17.52 44.55 -30.22
C GLY A 86 -17.01 45.81 -30.93
N LYS A 87 -16.12 46.58 -30.31
CA LYS A 87 -15.49 47.78 -30.89
C LYS A 87 -14.26 47.48 -31.73
N TRP A 88 -13.58 46.35 -31.52
CA TRP A 88 -12.30 46.04 -32.10
C TRP A 88 -12.33 44.95 -33.17
N PHE A 89 -13.35 44.08 -33.16
CA PHE A 89 -13.43 42.92 -34.03
C PHE A 89 -14.70 42.87 -34.85
N THR A 90 -14.59 42.58 -36.14
CA THR A 90 -15.73 42.40 -37.05
C THR A 90 -16.53 41.12 -36.77
N GLN A 91 -15.92 40.14 -36.08
CA GLN A 91 -16.59 38.92 -35.67
C GLN A 91 -16.25 38.63 -34.17
N PRO A 92 -16.85 39.36 -33.22
CA PRO A 92 -16.51 39.27 -31.80
C PRO A 92 -16.76 37.88 -31.19
N ILE A 93 -17.77 37.13 -31.69
CA ILE A 93 -18.11 35.81 -31.19
C ILE A 93 -16.99 34.78 -31.49
N GLY A 94 -16.45 34.79 -32.71
CA GLY A 94 -15.39 33.86 -33.08
C GLY A 94 -14.11 34.09 -32.23
N TRP A 95 -13.72 35.34 -32.02
CA TRP A 95 -12.58 35.70 -31.17
C TRP A 95 -12.81 35.38 -29.70
N ALA A 96 -14.05 35.52 -29.22
CA ALA A 96 -14.45 35.18 -27.88
C ALA A 96 -14.30 33.67 -27.61
N ILE A 97 -14.86 32.84 -28.48
CA ILE A 97 -14.73 31.37 -28.37
C ILE A 97 -13.27 30.94 -28.47
N GLY A 98 -12.50 31.50 -29.43
CA GLY A 98 -11.08 31.17 -29.60
C GLY A 98 -10.24 31.52 -28.37
N SER A 99 -10.50 32.68 -27.73
CA SER A 99 -9.76 33.09 -26.51
C SER A 99 -10.08 32.21 -25.31
N VAL A 100 -11.33 31.80 -25.11
CA VAL A 100 -11.68 30.84 -24.04
C VAL A 100 -11.03 29.48 -24.28
N ALA A 101 -11.15 28.98 -25.51
CA ALA A 101 -10.54 27.69 -25.84
C ALA A 101 -9.03 27.72 -25.62
N LEU A 102 -8.35 28.81 -25.97
CA LEU A 102 -6.91 28.97 -25.76
C LEU A 102 -6.56 29.05 -24.27
N ILE A 103 -7.33 29.81 -23.46
CA ILE A 103 -7.13 29.92 -22.01
C ILE A 103 -7.34 28.56 -21.36
N VAL A 104 -8.41 27.85 -21.66
CA VAL A 104 -8.71 26.52 -21.11
C VAL A 104 -7.63 25.51 -21.51
N ALA A 105 -7.28 25.45 -22.80
CA ALA A 105 -6.23 24.53 -23.26
C ALA A 105 -4.84 24.86 -22.67
N GLY A 106 -4.49 26.14 -22.58
CA GLY A 106 -3.23 26.58 -22.03
C GLY A 106 -3.10 26.29 -20.54
N THR A 107 -4.16 26.48 -19.77
CA THR A 107 -4.18 26.19 -18.33
C THR A 107 -4.21 24.69 -18.05
N GLU A 108 -4.89 23.90 -18.86
CA GLU A 108 -4.86 22.43 -18.78
C GLU A 108 -3.44 21.91 -19.07
N LEU A 109 -2.77 22.43 -20.10
CA LEU A 109 -1.39 22.07 -20.39
C LEU A 109 -0.44 22.47 -19.26
N LEU A 110 -0.60 23.69 -18.72
CA LEU A 110 0.21 24.21 -17.61
C LEU A 110 0.03 23.38 -16.35
N SER A 111 -1.21 22.99 -16.03
CA SER A 111 -1.50 22.13 -14.89
C SER A 111 -0.86 20.75 -15.02
N ARG A 112 -0.85 20.16 -16.23
CA ARG A 112 -0.16 18.88 -16.49
C ARG A 112 1.34 18.97 -16.26
N VAL A 113 1.97 20.06 -16.67
CA VAL A 113 3.43 20.26 -16.52
C VAL A 113 3.81 20.53 -15.06
N LEU A 114 3.01 21.34 -14.34
CA LEU A 114 3.32 21.73 -12.95
C LEU A 114 3.02 20.62 -11.94
N VAL A 115 1.89 19.91 -12.11
CA VAL A 115 1.46 18.83 -11.21
C VAL A 115 2.25 17.55 -11.46
N GLY A 116 2.74 17.32 -12.70
CA GLY A 116 3.44 16.08 -13.07
C GLY A 116 4.81 15.86 -12.44
N ARG A 117 5.38 16.88 -11.76
CA ARG A 117 6.71 16.78 -11.15
C ARG A 117 6.70 16.49 -9.66
N ASP A 118 5.86 17.17 -8.91
CA ASP A 118 5.73 16.99 -7.47
C ASP A 118 4.44 17.67 -6.98
N PRO A 119 3.31 16.95 -6.94
CA PRO A 119 2.03 17.52 -6.54
C PRO A 119 1.99 17.93 -5.06
N GLU A 120 2.75 17.29 -4.19
CA GLU A 120 2.76 17.55 -2.77
C GLU A 120 3.40 18.89 -2.43
N SER A 121 4.57 19.17 -3.00
CA SER A 121 5.23 20.48 -2.80
C SER A 121 4.39 21.63 -3.38
N ALA A 122 3.64 21.37 -4.46
CA ALA A 122 2.72 22.33 -5.03
C ALA A 122 1.52 22.61 -4.09
N LEU A 123 0.89 21.57 -3.52
CA LEU A 123 -0.20 21.71 -2.54
C LEU A 123 0.26 22.55 -1.33
N ARG A 124 1.42 22.23 -0.75
CA ARG A 124 2.01 22.99 0.37
C ARG A 124 2.21 24.47 0.03
N ARG A 125 2.75 24.77 -1.16
CA ARG A 125 2.98 26.17 -1.60
C ARG A 125 1.69 26.96 -1.75
N PHE A 126 0.60 26.32 -2.15
CA PHE A 126 -0.69 26.97 -2.39
C PHE A 126 -1.67 26.86 -1.21
N THR A 127 -1.27 26.31 -0.06
CA THR A 127 -2.11 26.18 1.14
C THR A 127 -2.84 27.46 1.54
N GLY A 128 -2.14 28.60 1.56
CA GLY A 128 -2.74 29.89 1.89
C GLY A 128 -3.80 30.35 0.87
N LEU A 129 -3.65 29.97 -0.41
CA LEU A 129 -4.65 30.24 -1.44
C LEU A 129 -5.89 29.37 -1.27
N TYR A 130 -5.72 28.09 -0.93
CA TYR A 130 -6.84 27.21 -0.60
C TYR A 130 -7.65 27.74 0.59
N GLN A 131 -6.99 28.25 1.63
CA GLN A 131 -7.66 28.89 2.77
C GLN A 131 -8.45 30.12 2.34
N ALA A 132 -7.87 30.98 1.51
CA ALA A 132 -8.56 32.17 0.99
C ALA A 132 -9.80 31.80 0.14
N VAL A 133 -9.66 30.81 -0.74
CA VAL A 133 -10.76 30.29 -1.56
C VAL A 133 -11.84 29.64 -0.69
N LEU A 134 -11.44 28.90 0.35
CA LEU A 134 -12.36 28.27 1.30
C LEU A 134 -13.24 29.31 2.01
N ILE A 135 -12.65 30.43 2.45
CA ILE A 135 -13.40 31.53 3.10
C ILE A 135 -14.47 32.08 2.14
N VAL A 136 -14.11 32.29 0.87
CA VAL A 136 -15.05 32.80 -0.15
C VAL A 136 -16.11 31.74 -0.51
N ALA A 137 -15.75 30.46 -0.50
CA ALA A 137 -16.64 29.34 -0.81
C ALA A 137 -17.62 29.00 0.33
N GLN A 138 -17.39 29.44 1.58
CA GLN A 138 -18.21 29.09 2.74
C GLN A 138 -19.73 29.22 2.53
N PRO A 139 -20.27 30.33 1.97
CA PRO A 139 -21.72 30.46 1.78
C PRO A 139 -22.27 29.43 0.77
N PHE A 140 -21.47 29.05 -0.22
CA PHE A 140 -21.86 28.03 -1.20
C PHE A 140 -21.79 26.63 -0.58
N LEU A 141 -20.79 26.36 0.26
CA LEU A 141 -20.65 25.10 0.97
C LEU A 141 -21.85 24.84 1.87
N PHE A 142 -22.29 25.86 2.62
CA PHE A 142 -23.47 25.74 3.49
C PHE A 142 -24.75 25.29 2.75
N VAL A 143 -24.89 25.71 1.49
CA VAL A 143 -26.05 25.35 0.66
C VAL A 143 -25.88 23.99 -0.01
N LEU A 144 -24.67 23.64 -0.42
CA LEU A 144 -24.39 22.45 -1.21
C LEU A 144 -24.06 21.21 -0.37
N GLU A 145 -23.45 21.36 0.82
CA GLU A 145 -23.07 20.27 1.71
C GLU A 145 -24.23 19.27 1.95
N PRO A 146 -25.49 19.71 2.20
CA PRO A 146 -26.61 18.79 2.39
C PRO A 146 -27.02 17.99 1.13
N MET A 147 -26.54 18.38 -0.05
CA MET A 147 -26.86 17.70 -1.32
C MET A 147 -25.92 16.53 -1.61
N PHE A 148 -24.81 16.41 -0.86
CA PHE A 148 -23.88 15.30 -0.98
C PHE A 148 -24.29 14.17 -0.01
N PRO A 149 -24.53 12.95 -0.51
CA PRO A 149 -25.00 11.84 0.34
C PRO A 149 -23.92 11.42 1.35
N THR A 150 -24.35 11.19 2.57
CA THR A 150 -23.51 10.75 3.71
C THR A 150 -23.08 9.28 3.57
N SER A 151 -23.60 8.56 2.60
CA SER A 151 -23.35 7.12 2.40
C SER A 151 -21.89 6.74 2.09
N ILE A 152 -21.03 7.73 1.86
CA ILE A 152 -19.58 7.53 1.74
C ILE A 152 -18.90 7.57 3.12
N VAL A 153 -19.56 8.14 4.13
CA VAL A 153 -18.99 8.41 5.47
C VAL A 153 -19.28 7.27 6.46
N GLU A 154 -20.39 6.54 6.29
CA GLU A 154 -20.79 5.45 7.20
C GLU A 154 -19.86 4.23 7.18
N ARG A 155 -18.90 4.17 6.25
CA ARG A 155 -17.88 3.11 6.21
C ARG A 155 -16.64 3.37 7.07
N GLN A 156 -16.53 4.54 7.69
CA GLN A 156 -15.35 4.91 8.50
C GLN A 156 -15.55 4.77 10.02
N ASP A 157 -16.78 4.54 10.49
CA ASP A 157 -17.09 4.44 11.93
C ASP A 157 -17.11 3.01 12.50
N ASP A 158 -16.94 1.98 11.67
CA ASP A 158 -16.65 0.61 12.14
C ASP A 158 -15.13 0.46 12.31
N GLU A 159 -14.59 1.12 13.34
CA GLU A 159 -13.15 1.20 13.65
C GLU A 159 -12.50 -0.14 14.11
N ASP A 160 -13.21 -1.27 14.13
CA ASP A 160 -12.66 -2.49 14.71
C ASP A 160 -12.42 -3.67 13.74
N GLN A 161 -12.72 -3.55 12.44
CA GLN A 161 -12.33 -4.55 11.44
C GLN A 161 -12.07 -3.89 10.09
N VAL A 162 -10.84 -3.42 9.89
CA VAL A 162 -10.36 -3.11 8.53
C VAL A 162 -10.42 -4.42 7.74
N THR A 163 -11.33 -4.49 6.76
CA THR A 163 -11.48 -5.70 5.93
C THR A 163 -10.29 -5.84 5.00
N GLU A 164 -9.91 -7.09 4.67
CA GLU A 164 -8.86 -7.38 3.68
C GLU A 164 -9.04 -6.56 2.39
N ASP A 165 -10.30 -6.45 1.90
CA ASP A 165 -10.65 -5.63 0.72
C ASP A 165 -10.27 -4.15 0.88
N GLU A 166 -10.34 -3.59 2.09
CA GLU A 166 -9.95 -2.20 2.35
C GLU A 166 -8.43 -2.03 2.36
N ILE A 167 -7.71 -2.99 2.93
CA ILE A 167 -6.24 -3.02 2.90
C ILE A 167 -5.77 -3.15 1.44
N GLU A 168 -6.36 -4.06 0.68
CA GLU A 168 -6.07 -4.24 -0.75
C GLU A 168 -6.30 -2.95 -1.54
N ALA A 169 -7.41 -2.26 -1.29
CA ALA A 169 -7.70 -0.98 -1.91
C ALA A 169 -6.66 0.11 -1.55
N PHE A 170 -6.19 0.16 -0.30
CA PHE A 170 -5.15 1.09 0.13
C PHE A 170 -3.80 0.79 -0.52
N ILE A 171 -3.41 -0.47 -0.60
CA ILE A 171 -2.16 -0.90 -1.23
C ILE A 171 -2.19 -0.56 -2.72
N SER A 172 -3.28 -0.88 -3.43
CA SER A 172 -3.43 -0.60 -4.85
C SER A 172 -3.39 0.90 -5.15
N VAL A 173 -3.99 1.74 -4.30
CA VAL A 173 -3.90 3.20 -4.41
C VAL A 173 -2.46 3.66 -4.17
N GLY A 174 -1.76 3.11 -3.18
CA GLY A 174 -0.35 3.41 -2.89
C GLY A 174 0.56 3.12 -4.08
N THR A 175 0.35 1.98 -4.75
CA THR A 175 1.07 1.59 -5.97
C THR A 175 0.75 2.54 -7.14
N GLN A 176 -0.53 2.88 -7.37
CA GLN A 176 -0.93 3.81 -8.43
C GLN A 176 -0.37 5.21 -8.23
N GLU A 177 -0.27 5.67 -6.99
CA GLU A 177 0.33 6.97 -6.65
C GLU A 177 1.87 6.94 -6.68
N GLY A 178 2.50 5.78 -6.87
CA GLY A 178 3.95 5.61 -6.87
C GLY A 178 4.58 5.83 -5.50
N ILE A 179 3.84 5.56 -4.43
CA ILE A 179 4.32 5.56 -3.04
C ILE A 179 5.01 4.24 -2.73
N LEU A 180 4.47 3.13 -3.30
CA LEU A 180 5.05 1.80 -3.21
C LEU A 180 5.88 1.50 -4.48
N GLU A 181 7.04 0.89 -4.29
CA GLU A 181 7.87 0.40 -5.39
C GLU A 181 7.30 -0.92 -5.97
N PRO A 182 7.60 -1.25 -7.24
CA PRO A 182 7.21 -2.54 -7.81
C PRO A 182 7.78 -3.70 -6.98
N GLY A 183 6.89 -4.59 -6.50
CA GLY A 183 7.23 -5.74 -5.65
C GLY A 183 6.97 -5.52 -4.15
N GLU A 184 6.88 -4.29 -3.65
CA GLU A 184 6.51 -4.03 -2.25
C GLU A 184 5.03 -4.39 -1.99
N GLU A 185 4.18 -4.20 -3.00
CA GLU A 185 2.76 -4.60 -2.97
C GLU A 185 2.62 -6.10 -2.70
N ASP A 186 3.31 -6.94 -3.48
CA ASP A 186 3.28 -8.40 -3.35
C ASP A 186 3.78 -8.85 -1.95
N LEU A 187 4.82 -8.20 -1.43
CA LEU A 187 5.34 -8.48 -0.11
C LEU A 187 4.32 -8.18 1.00
N ILE A 188 3.62 -7.05 0.89
CA ILE A 188 2.60 -6.67 1.89
C ILE A 188 1.45 -7.68 1.87
N PHE A 189 0.97 -8.10 0.70
CA PHE A 189 -0.07 -9.12 0.59
C PHE A 189 0.36 -10.44 1.20
N ARG A 190 1.58 -10.93 0.92
CA ARG A 190 2.11 -12.16 1.52
C ARG A 190 2.19 -12.09 3.05
N VAL A 191 2.52 -10.93 3.62
CA VAL A 191 2.53 -10.75 5.07
C VAL A 191 1.13 -10.82 5.68
N ILE A 192 0.11 -10.30 4.97
CA ILE A 192 -1.29 -10.38 5.40
C ILE A 192 -1.75 -11.83 5.32
N ASP A 193 -1.59 -12.48 4.17
CA ASP A 193 -1.97 -13.88 3.93
C ASP A 193 -1.28 -14.83 4.91
N PHE A 194 -0.02 -14.56 5.27
CA PHE A 194 0.73 -15.33 6.27
C PHE A 194 0.05 -15.32 7.63
N GLY A 195 -0.56 -14.18 8.03
CA GLY A 195 -1.27 -14.08 9.30
C GLY A 195 -2.50 -14.99 9.41
N ASP A 196 -3.17 -15.24 8.28
CA ASP A 196 -4.39 -16.07 8.19
C ASP A 196 -4.10 -17.51 7.77
N SER A 197 -2.86 -17.81 7.36
CA SER A 197 -2.45 -19.13 6.89
C SER A 197 -2.20 -20.12 8.04
N LEU A 198 -2.48 -21.39 7.77
CA LEU A 198 -2.29 -22.48 8.72
C LEU A 198 -1.07 -23.33 8.33
N VAL A 199 -0.48 -24.04 9.28
CA VAL A 199 0.67 -24.93 9.08
C VAL A 199 0.45 -25.92 7.93
N LYS A 200 -0.77 -26.41 7.71
CA LYS A 200 -1.11 -27.33 6.63
C LYS A 200 -0.78 -26.79 5.21
N SER A 201 -0.70 -25.45 5.02
CA SER A 201 -0.42 -24.86 3.70
C SER A 201 1.06 -24.93 3.31
N VAL A 202 1.96 -25.00 4.31
CA VAL A 202 3.42 -24.96 4.12
C VAL A 202 4.13 -26.25 4.55
N VAL A 203 3.38 -27.26 5.01
CA VAL A 203 3.94 -28.50 5.49
C VAL A 203 4.66 -29.26 4.36
N THR A 204 5.90 -29.69 4.60
CA THR A 204 6.54 -30.73 3.78
C THR A 204 5.85 -32.06 4.08
N PRO A 205 5.12 -32.66 3.11
CA PRO A 205 4.35 -33.87 3.36
C PRO A 205 5.21 -35.03 3.82
N ARG A 206 4.62 -35.93 4.62
CA ARG A 206 5.30 -37.15 5.13
C ARG A 206 6.07 -37.94 4.09
N ILE A 207 5.52 -38.05 2.88
CA ILE A 207 6.14 -38.85 1.77
C ILE A 207 7.40 -38.19 1.23
N ASP A 208 7.57 -36.90 1.41
CA ASP A 208 8.71 -36.12 0.93
C ASP A 208 9.72 -35.83 2.04
N MET A 209 9.43 -36.25 3.29
CA MET A 209 10.35 -36.09 4.42
C MET A 209 11.58 -36.96 4.28
N VAL A 210 12.75 -36.36 4.37
CA VAL A 210 14.01 -37.11 4.54
C VAL A 210 14.16 -37.43 6.03
N CYS A 211 14.00 -38.74 6.36
CA CYS A 211 14.06 -39.27 7.73
C CYS A 211 15.05 -40.42 7.82
N ALA A 212 15.55 -40.69 9.02
CA ALA A 212 16.43 -41.80 9.29
C ALA A 212 15.86 -42.74 10.36
N SER A 213 16.12 -44.05 10.24
CA SER A 213 15.82 -44.98 11.31
C SER A 213 16.81 -44.82 12.47
N VAL A 214 16.36 -45.08 13.69
CA VAL A 214 17.20 -45.11 14.89
C VAL A 214 18.30 -46.18 14.84
N ASP A 215 18.07 -47.22 14.01
CA ASP A 215 19.00 -48.34 13.82
C ASP A 215 20.03 -48.14 12.68
N THR A 216 19.99 -46.97 12.02
CA THR A 216 20.92 -46.60 10.93
C THR A 216 22.31 -46.33 11.50
N ASP A 217 23.37 -46.76 10.82
CA ASP A 217 24.74 -46.51 11.26
C ASP A 217 25.13 -45.01 11.09
N LEU A 218 26.07 -44.52 11.94
CA LEU A 218 26.50 -43.13 11.93
C LEU A 218 27.16 -42.72 10.60
N ASP A 219 27.89 -43.64 9.94
CA ASP A 219 28.52 -43.38 8.65
C ASP A 219 27.46 -43.26 7.53
N GLU A 220 26.42 -44.10 7.56
CA GLU A 220 25.31 -44.05 6.62
C GLU A 220 24.49 -42.78 6.81
N LEU A 221 24.30 -42.31 8.06
CA LEU A 221 23.68 -41.01 8.37
C LEU A 221 24.50 -39.86 7.81
N ALA A 222 25.83 -39.93 7.86
CA ALA A 222 26.68 -38.90 7.28
C ALA A 222 26.48 -38.77 5.76
N GLU A 223 26.37 -39.92 5.08
CA GLU A 223 26.07 -40.00 3.65
C GLU A 223 24.68 -39.41 3.32
N LEU A 224 23.68 -39.69 4.17
CA LEU A 224 22.34 -39.14 4.03
C LEU A 224 22.35 -37.61 4.17
N PHE A 225 23.04 -37.03 5.16
CA PHE A 225 23.19 -35.61 5.30
C PHE A 225 23.89 -34.94 4.11
N LEU A 226 24.95 -35.58 3.59
CA LEU A 226 25.69 -35.08 2.43
C LEU A 226 24.85 -35.09 1.15
N SER A 227 24.05 -36.12 0.94
CA SER A 227 23.23 -36.26 -0.26
C SER A 227 21.99 -35.39 -0.22
N SER A 228 21.35 -35.24 0.94
CA SER A 228 20.12 -34.45 1.11
C SER A 228 20.38 -32.96 1.27
N LYS A 229 21.60 -32.57 1.65
CA LYS A 229 22.00 -31.17 1.98
C LYS A 229 21.23 -30.53 3.15
N HIS A 230 20.46 -31.31 3.91
CA HIS A 230 19.73 -30.79 5.08
C HIS A 230 20.64 -30.62 6.28
N SER A 231 20.30 -29.70 7.17
CA SER A 231 21.00 -29.51 8.43
C SER A 231 20.42 -30.34 9.58
N ARG A 232 19.18 -30.79 9.44
CA ARG A 232 18.41 -31.55 10.42
C ARG A 232 17.62 -32.64 9.75
N ILE A 233 17.60 -33.82 10.36
CA ILE A 233 16.85 -34.98 9.86
C ILE A 233 16.06 -35.57 11.03
N PRO A 234 14.73 -35.77 10.91
CA PRO A 234 13.94 -36.50 11.89
C PRO A 234 14.40 -37.96 11.99
N VAL A 235 14.41 -38.47 13.20
CA VAL A 235 14.78 -39.89 13.47
C VAL A 235 13.57 -40.61 14.03
N TYR A 236 13.20 -41.73 13.41
CA TYR A 236 12.06 -42.55 13.77
C TYR A 236 12.48 -43.95 14.26
N ARG A 237 11.57 -44.69 14.93
CA ARG A 237 11.83 -46.02 15.43
C ARG A 237 11.35 -47.11 14.43
N GLU A 238 10.04 -47.33 14.36
CA GLU A 238 9.47 -48.40 13.50
C GLU A 238 8.89 -47.83 12.20
N SER A 239 8.29 -46.65 12.30
CA SER A 239 7.72 -45.95 11.18
C SER A 239 7.86 -44.42 11.39
N VAL A 240 7.69 -43.66 10.34
CA VAL A 240 7.71 -42.15 10.37
C VAL A 240 6.61 -41.58 11.27
N ASP A 241 5.62 -42.40 11.70
CA ASP A 241 4.63 -41.99 12.70
C ASP A 241 5.23 -41.96 14.13
N GLN A 242 6.39 -42.54 14.35
CA GLN A 242 7.04 -42.61 15.65
C GLN A 242 8.36 -41.85 15.61
N ILE A 243 8.31 -40.56 15.46
CA ILE A 243 9.48 -39.70 15.51
C ILE A 243 9.99 -39.64 16.96
N LEU A 244 11.25 -40.05 17.16
CA LEU A 244 11.93 -40.04 18.46
C LEU A 244 12.64 -38.73 18.75
N GLY A 245 13.09 -38.06 17.70
CA GLY A 245 13.85 -36.82 17.83
C GLY A 245 14.31 -36.29 16.49
N VAL A 246 15.07 -35.20 16.54
CA VAL A 246 15.67 -34.58 15.39
C VAL A 246 17.20 -34.59 15.57
N LEU A 247 17.90 -35.18 14.60
CA LEU A 247 19.35 -35.20 14.55
C LEU A 247 19.87 -33.97 13.79
N HIS A 248 20.78 -33.24 14.41
CA HIS A 248 21.46 -32.13 13.75
C HIS A 248 22.84 -32.60 13.24
N ILE A 249 23.22 -32.18 12.02
CA ILE A 249 24.50 -32.55 11.40
C ILE A 249 25.71 -32.27 12.29
N ARG A 250 25.69 -31.19 13.13
CA ARG A 250 26.77 -30.89 14.05
C ARG A 250 26.91 -31.92 15.15
N ASP A 251 25.80 -32.47 15.64
CA ASP A 251 25.79 -33.48 16.68
C ASP A 251 26.25 -34.83 16.13
N LEU A 252 25.87 -35.17 14.91
CA LEU A 252 26.42 -36.31 14.21
C LEU A 252 27.92 -36.21 14.02
N LEU A 253 28.42 -35.08 13.53
CA LEU A 253 29.88 -34.86 13.37
C LEU A 253 30.64 -34.92 14.69
N ARG A 254 30.04 -34.54 15.81
CA ARG A 254 30.61 -34.71 17.15
C ARG A 254 30.67 -36.18 17.52
N GLY A 255 29.54 -36.91 17.33
CA GLY A 255 29.46 -38.32 17.62
C GLY A 255 30.46 -39.17 16.83
N LEU A 256 30.69 -38.87 15.55
CA LEU A 256 31.69 -39.54 14.69
C LEU A 256 33.14 -39.32 15.16
N ARG A 257 33.41 -38.29 15.96
CA ARG A 257 34.76 -38.01 16.52
C ARG A 257 34.97 -38.59 17.90
N GLU A 258 33.94 -39.04 18.57
CA GLU A 258 34.03 -39.62 19.91
C GLU A 258 34.47 -41.08 19.81
N GLU A 259 35.50 -41.47 20.57
CA GLU A 259 36.01 -42.86 20.60
C GLU A 259 35.00 -43.88 21.15
N SER A 260 33.94 -43.39 21.85
CA SER A 260 32.92 -44.20 22.49
C SER A 260 31.79 -44.68 21.56
N SER A 261 31.76 -44.23 20.28
CA SER A 261 30.67 -44.48 19.33
C SER A 261 29.27 -44.34 19.95
N PRO A 262 28.82 -43.09 20.23
CA PRO A 262 27.55 -42.87 20.89
C PRO A 262 26.38 -43.43 20.11
N SER A 263 25.29 -43.80 20.80
CA SER A 263 24.05 -44.18 20.15
C SER A 263 23.40 -42.93 19.50
N ILE A 264 22.66 -43.14 18.41
CA ILE A 264 21.84 -42.08 17.79
C ILE A 264 20.94 -41.41 18.83
N LEU A 265 20.40 -42.19 19.77
CA LEU A 265 19.52 -41.68 20.84
C LEU A 265 20.22 -40.65 21.76
N ASP A 266 21.55 -40.71 21.87
CA ASP A 266 22.33 -39.78 22.65
C ASP A 266 22.61 -38.45 21.87
N LEU A 267 22.40 -38.43 20.56
CA LEU A 267 22.67 -37.34 19.64
C LEU A 267 21.43 -36.58 19.20
N ILE A 268 20.24 -37.17 19.33
CA ILE A 268 18.98 -36.52 18.89
C ILE A 268 18.47 -35.55 19.95
N LEU A 269 17.82 -34.50 19.48
CA LEU A 269 17.08 -33.54 20.29
C LEU A 269 15.59 -33.92 20.34
N GLU A 270 14.93 -33.56 21.43
CA GLU A 270 13.49 -33.81 21.59
C GLU A 270 12.70 -33.15 20.43
N PRO A 271 11.77 -33.88 19.78
CA PRO A 271 11.02 -33.34 18.66
C PRO A 271 9.94 -32.36 19.15
N TYR A 272 9.78 -31.27 18.43
CA TYR A 272 8.71 -30.31 18.67
C TYR A 272 7.52 -30.65 17.79
N PHE A 273 6.33 -30.92 18.39
CA PHE A 273 5.13 -31.31 17.67
C PHE A 273 4.14 -30.17 17.60
N VAL A 274 3.51 -30.00 16.42
CA VAL A 274 2.48 -28.99 16.18
C VAL A 274 1.33 -29.58 15.36
N PRO A 275 0.06 -29.16 15.58
CA PRO A 275 -1.06 -29.59 14.76
C PRO A 275 -1.08 -28.86 13.39
N GLU A 276 -1.66 -29.49 12.36
CA GLU A 276 -1.86 -28.91 11.04
C GLU A 276 -2.69 -27.61 11.05
N THR A 277 -3.57 -27.47 12.05
CA THR A 277 -4.49 -26.33 12.19
C THR A 277 -3.89 -25.13 12.90
N LYS A 278 -2.63 -25.20 13.27
CA LYS A 278 -1.97 -24.07 13.94
C LYS A 278 -1.72 -22.92 12.98
N PRO A 279 -2.00 -21.65 13.38
CA PRO A 279 -1.64 -20.46 12.60
C PRO A 279 -0.12 -20.32 12.42
N LEU A 280 0.32 -19.86 11.22
CA LEU A 280 1.75 -19.71 10.92
C LEU A 280 2.42 -18.62 11.77
N ASP A 281 1.70 -17.54 12.05
CA ASP A 281 2.20 -16.42 12.87
C ASP A 281 2.48 -16.87 14.32
N GLU A 282 1.63 -17.73 14.87
CA GLU A 282 1.83 -18.32 16.20
C GLU A 282 3.02 -19.28 16.21
N LEU A 283 3.13 -20.14 15.18
CA LEU A 283 4.26 -21.06 15.06
C LEU A 283 5.59 -20.32 14.94
N LEU A 284 5.66 -19.24 14.16
CA LEU A 284 6.86 -18.43 14.03
C LEU A 284 7.29 -17.82 15.37
N LYS A 285 6.32 -17.30 16.15
CA LYS A 285 6.58 -16.79 17.51
C LYS A 285 7.11 -17.86 18.45
N GLU A 286 6.56 -19.08 18.38
CA GLU A 286 7.04 -20.22 19.18
C GLU A 286 8.44 -20.68 18.77
N PHE A 287 8.72 -20.76 17.48
CA PHE A 287 10.06 -21.06 16.99
C PHE A 287 11.09 -20.06 17.53
N GLN A 288 10.77 -18.77 17.49
CA GLN A 288 11.64 -17.73 18.04
C GLN A 288 11.82 -17.86 19.57
N ALA A 289 10.72 -18.07 20.31
CA ALA A 289 10.74 -18.13 21.78
C ALA A 289 11.50 -19.37 22.29
N GLN A 290 11.30 -20.52 21.64
CA GLN A 290 11.89 -21.81 22.03
C GLN A 290 13.21 -22.13 21.31
N ARG A 291 13.64 -21.26 20.37
CA ARG A 291 14.81 -21.46 19.51
C ARG A 291 14.73 -22.77 18.71
N GLN A 292 13.53 -23.16 18.34
CA GLN A 292 13.30 -24.30 17.44
C GLN A 292 13.43 -23.84 15.99
N GLN A 293 13.81 -24.76 15.09
CA GLN A 293 13.95 -24.49 13.68
C GLN A 293 13.22 -25.53 12.81
N LEU A 294 12.67 -26.57 13.43
CA LEU A 294 11.92 -27.63 12.81
C LEU A 294 10.87 -28.13 13.78
N ALA A 295 9.65 -28.33 13.28
CA ALA A 295 8.56 -29.00 13.99
C ALA A 295 8.03 -30.18 13.18
N ILE A 296 7.61 -31.21 13.88
CA ILE A 296 6.86 -32.34 13.31
C ILE A 296 5.40 -32.01 13.36
N VAL A 297 4.74 -32.08 12.21
CA VAL A 297 3.33 -31.76 12.07
C VAL A 297 2.51 -33.02 12.27
N VAL A 298 1.51 -32.97 13.14
CA VAL A 298 0.64 -34.10 13.45
C VAL A 298 -0.81 -33.85 12.98
N ASP A 299 -1.41 -34.93 12.44
CA ASP A 299 -2.82 -34.95 12.04
C ASP A 299 -3.78 -35.14 13.24
N GLU A 300 -5.08 -35.12 12.99
CA GLU A 300 -6.12 -35.31 14.03
C GLU A 300 -6.10 -36.72 14.67
N SER A 301 -5.48 -37.69 14.02
CA SER A 301 -5.31 -39.06 14.51
C SER A 301 -4.06 -39.23 15.36
N GLY A 302 -3.21 -38.21 15.44
CA GLY A 302 -1.93 -38.25 16.13
C GLY A 302 -0.80 -38.90 15.29
N GLY A 303 -1.02 -39.13 14.00
CA GLY A 303 -0.01 -39.55 13.04
C GLY A 303 0.84 -38.39 12.53
N THR A 304 2.02 -38.69 11.98
CA THR A 304 2.86 -37.67 11.36
C THR A 304 2.30 -37.30 9.99
N ALA A 305 1.80 -36.06 9.86
CA ALA A 305 1.37 -35.47 8.60
C ALA A 305 2.57 -35.00 7.75
N GLY A 306 3.59 -34.45 8.40
CA GLY A 306 4.76 -33.92 7.76
C GLY A 306 5.70 -33.23 8.73
N MET A 307 6.50 -32.30 8.21
CA MET A 307 7.34 -31.39 8.99
C MET A 307 7.27 -29.99 8.43
N VAL A 308 7.65 -29.01 9.24
CA VAL A 308 7.75 -27.62 8.84
C VAL A 308 9.00 -27.01 9.47
N THR A 309 9.71 -26.14 8.72
CA THR A 309 10.91 -25.46 9.18
C THR A 309 10.70 -23.94 9.25
N VAL A 310 11.63 -23.22 9.89
CA VAL A 310 11.61 -21.73 9.88
C VAL A 310 11.78 -21.21 8.46
N GLU A 311 12.58 -21.91 7.66
CA GLU A 311 12.83 -21.59 6.26
C GLU A 311 11.53 -21.61 5.44
N ASP A 312 10.67 -22.61 5.62
CA ASP A 312 9.36 -22.72 4.95
C ASP A 312 8.43 -21.55 5.33
N LEU A 313 8.43 -21.16 6.61
CA LEU A 313 7.65 -20.01 7.09
C LEU A 313 8.15 -18.69 6.50
N LEU A 314 9.46 -18.52 6.35
CA LEU A 314 10.04 -17.31 5.77
C LEU A 314 9.82 -17.26 4.26
N GLU A 315 9.81 -18.39 3.59
CA GLU A 315 9.53 -18.50 2.15
C GLU A 315 8.11 -18.00 1.82
N GLU A 316 7.13 -18.28 2.68
CA GLU A 316 5.76 -17.79 2.51
C GLU A 316 5.68 -16.26 2.54
N ILE A 317 6.52 -15.61 3.33
CA ILE A 317 6.56 -14.14 3.43
C ILE A 317 7.39 -13.54 2.27
N VAL A 318 8.61 -14.06 2.04
CA VAL A 318 9.58 -13.44 1.13
C VAL A 318 9.39 -13.92 -0.31
N GLY A 319 8.79 -15.12 -0.51
CA GLY A 319 8.73 -15.85 -1.77
C GLY A 319 9.99 -16.67 -2.01
N GLU A 320 10.00 -17.41 -3.12
CA GLU A 320 11.16 -18.22 -3.51
C GLU A 320 12.42 -17.35 -3.55
N ILE A 321 13.38 -17.67 -2.69
CA ILE A 321 14.71 -17.07 -2.74
C ILE A 321 15.48 -17.89 -3.78
N GLU A 322 15.65 -17.33 -4.98
CA GLU A 322 16.52 -17.96 -5.99
C GLU A 322 17.93 -18.02 -5.40
N ASP A 323 18.36 -19.23 -5.01
CA ASP A 323 19.77 -19.51 -4.70
C ASP A 323 20.59 -19.38 -5.99
N GLU A 324 21.53 -18.44 -5.98
CA GLU A 324 22.56 -18.34 -7.03
C GLU A 324 23.45 -19.61 -7.00
N HIS A 325 23.06 -20.62 -7.80
CA HIS A 325 23.92 -21.78 -8.08
C HIS A 325 24.04 -22.03 -9.58
#